data_4dd906367174019d04aca233fd9c9313
#
_entry.id   4dd906367174019d04aca233fd9c9313
#
_cell.length_a   1.000
_cell.length_b   1.000
_cell.length_c   1.000
_cell.angle_alpha   90.00
_cell.angle_beta   90.00
_cell.angle_gamma   90.00
#
_symmetry.space_group_name_H-M   'P 1'
#
loop_
_entity.id
_entity.type
_entity.pdbx_description
1 polymer ?
#
loop_
_entity_poly.entity_id
_entity_poly.type
_entity_poly.pdbx_seq_one_letter_code
_entity_poly.pdbx_strand_id
1 'polypeptide(L)'
;MNAQNQTENLTIHHKVKDYAAWRKGYDDHEKARNAAGITNGRVFRSAEDPNDILILQDVADVAKARTWLGGEDLKAAMTKAGVIGSPNVRFAS
;
A
#
# COMPACT_ATOMS: atom_id res chain seq x y z
N MET A 1 -26.63 -11.70 1.77
CA MET A 1 -25.63 -11.44 1.60
C MET A 1 -24.91 -11.17 2.65
N ASN A 2 -23.99 -11.17 2.56
CA ASN A 2 -23.27 -11.22 3.52
C ASN A 2 -22.23 -10.24 3.58
N ALA A 3 -22.37 -9.24 4.29
CA ALA A 3 -21.46 -8.14 4.36
C ALA A 3 -20.10 -8.58 4.81
N GLN A 4 -20.03 -9.61 5.58
CA GLN A 4 -18.73 -10.04 6.07
C GLN A 4 -17.89 -10.68 5.00
N ASN A 5 -18.46 -10.99 3.86
CA ASN A 5 -17.69 -11.53 2.76
C ASN A 5 -17.21 -10.44 1.80
N GLN A 6 -17.58 -9.21 2.06
CA GLN A 6 -17.14 -8.12 1.20
C GLN A 6 -15.71 -7.78 1.44
N THR A 7 -14.98 -7.63 0.36
CA THR A 7 -13.61 -7.17 0.40
C THR A 7 -13.59 -5.66 0.13
N GLU A 8 -12.93 -4.93 0.99
CA GLU A 8 -12.75 -3.50 0.79
C GLU A 8 -11.57 -3.27 -0.12
N ASN A 9 -11.54 -2.11 -0.74
CA ASN A 9 -10.41 -1.69 -1.56
C ASN A 9 -9.56 -0.71 -0.78
N LEU A 10 -8.24 -0.83 -0.94
CA LEU A 10 -7.30 0.11 -0.35
C LEU A 10 -6.53 0.76 -1.48
N THR A 11 -6.58 2.08 -1.57
CA THR A 11 -5.79 2.82 -2.53
C THR A 11 -4.73 3.63 -1.79
N ILE A 12 -3.52 3.61 -2.32
CA ILE A 12 -2.42 4.40 -1.77
C ILE A 12 -1.79 5.16 -2.92
N HIS A 13 -1.72 6.48 -2.78
CA HIS A 13 -1.09 7.34 -3.78
C HIS A 13 0.07 8.07 -3.11
N HIS A 14 1.26 7.94 -3.67
CA HIS A 14 2.43 8.63 -3.14
C HIS A 14 3.51 8.76 -4.20
N LYS A 15 4.48 9.62 -3.92
CA LYS A 15 5.66 9.78 -4.77
C LYS A 15 6.85 9.12 -4.10
N VAL A 16 7.77 8.65 -4.93
CA VAL A 16 9.01 8.03 -4.45
C VAL A 16 10.19 8.69 -5.16
N LYS A 17 11.38 8.52 -4.59
CA LYS A 17 12.59 9.06 -5.18
C LYS A 17 13.01 8.27 -6.42
N ASP A 18 12.83 6.95 -6.38
CA ASP A 18 13.19 6.06 -7.47
C ASP A 18 12.30 4.84 -7.45
N TYR A 19 11.56 4.64 -8.53
CA TYR A 19 10.60 3.55 -8.61
C TYR A 19 11.24 2.17 -8.40
N ALA A 20 12.37 1.91 -9.04
CA ALA A 20 12.98 0.58 -8.98
C ALA A 20 13.37 0.21 -7.54
N ALA A 21 13.95 1.15 -6.81
CA ALA A 21 14.32 0.93 -5.41
C ALA A 21 13.07 0.75 -4.53
N TRP A 22 12.06 1.58 -4.76
CA TRP A 22 10.78 1.47 -4.03
C TRP A 22 10.12 0.12 -4.29
N ARG A 23 10.09 -0.31 -5.55
CA ARG A 23 9.43 -1.56 -5.95
C ARG A 23 10.05 -2.75 -5.24
N LYS A 24 11.36 -2.76 -5.11
CA LYS A 24 12.05 -3.83 -4.40
C LYS A 24 11.58 -3.91 -2.94
N GLY A 25 11.51 -2.76 -2.27
CA GLY A 25 11.02 -2.70 -0.90
C GLY A 25 9.57 -3.11 -0.78
N TYR A 26 8.74 -2.70 -1.73
CA TYR A 26 7.34 -3.07 -1.77
C TYR A 26 7.19 -4.59 -1.90
N ASP A 27 7.94 -5.20 -2.81
CA ASP A 27 7.89 -6.65 -3.02
C ASP A 27 8.38 -7.40 -1.78
N ASP A 28 9.42 -6.89 -1.11
CA ASP A 28 9.97 -7.51 0.10
C ASP A 28 8.95 -7.52 1.25
N HIS A 29 7.98 -6.62 1.22
CA HIS A 29 6.94 -6.53 2.25
C HIS A 29 5.67 -7.31 1.94
N GLU A 30 5.67 -8.10 0.89
CA GLU A 30 4.46 -8.81 0.48
C GLU A 30 3.92 -9.72 1.58
N LYS A 31 4.79 -10.45 2.26
CA LYS A 31 4.34 -11.33 3.34
C LYS A 31 3.68 -10.55 4.47
N ALA A 32 4.27 -9.43 4.84
CA ALA A 32 3.73 -8.60 5.92
C ALA A 32 2.37 -8.01 5.53
N ARG A 33 2.23 -7.57 4.27
CA ARG A 33 0.96 -7.07 3.77
C ARG A 33 -0.10 -8.15 3.81
N ASN A 34 0.22 -9.33 3.31
CA ASN A 34 -0.73 -10.44 3.27
C ASN A 34 -1.16 -10.85 4.68
N ALA A 35 -0.22 -10.85 5.62
CA ALA A 35 -0.52 -11.16 7.02
C ALA A 35 -1.46 -10.11 7.63
N ALA A 36 -1.43 -8.88 7.13
CA ALA A 36 -2.34 -7.82 7.57
C ALA A 36 -3.67 -7.82 6.81
N GLY A 37 -3.89 -8.81 5.95
CA GLY A 37 -5.13 -8.92 5.18
C GLY A 37 -5.16 -8.06 3.94
N ILE A 38 -4.01 -7.55 3.50
CA ILE A 38 -3.88 -6.72 2.31
C ILE A 38 -3.29 -7.57 1.19
N THR A 39 -4.07 -7.83 0.16
CA THR A 39 -3.69 -8.77 -0.89
C THR A 39 -3.97 -8.21 -2.29
N ASN A 40 -3.57 -8.96 -3.30
CA ASN A 40 -3.86 -8.63 -4.69
C ASN A 40 -3.38 -7.22 -5.05
N GLY A 41 -2.14 -6.92 -4.73
CA GLY A 41 -1.58 -5.59 -5.00
C GLY A 41 -1.35 -5.35 -6.48
N ARG A 42 -1.83 -4.21 -6.97
CA ARG A 42 -1.61 -3.74 -8.33
C ARG A 42 -0.99 -2.36 -8.26
N VAL A 43 0.10 -2.18 -8.98
CA VAL A 43 0.87 -0.94 -8.93
C VAL A 43 0.79 -0.26 -10.28
N PHE A 44 0.41 1.02 -10.25
CA PHE A 44 0.33 1.84 -11.45
C PHE A 44 1.26 3.04 -11.28
N ARG A 45 1.78 3.53 -12.38
CA ARG A 45 2.66 4.70 -12.39
C ARG A 45 2.03 5.77 -13.26
N SER A 46 2.18 7.02 -12.88
CA SER A 46 1.68 8.11 -13.70
C SER A 46 2.39 8.13 -15.06
N ALA A 47 1.64 8.43 -16.10
CA ALA A 47 2.22 8.53 -17.44
C ALA A 47 3.18 9.71 -17.53
N GLU A 48 2.97 10.75 -16.73
CA GLU A 48 3.81 11.94 -16.74
C GLU A 48 5.01 11.82 -15.81
N ASP A 49 4.89 11.04 -14.73
CA ASP A 49 5.94 10.92 -13.73
C ASP A 49 6.01 9.47 -13.25
N PRO A 50 7.00 8.70 -13.68
CA PRO A 50 7.09 7.29 -13.30
C PRO A 50 7.36 7.07 -11.82
N ASN A 51 7.68 8.12 -11.07
CA ASN A 51 7.86 8.04 -9.62
C ASN A 51 6.63 8.46 -8.84
N ASP A 52 5.53 8.76 -9.53
CA ASP A 52 4.23 9.04 -8.92
C ASP A 52 3.41 7.76 -9.03
N ILE A 53 3.11 7.14 -7.89
CA ILE A 53 2.65 5.76 -7.83
C ILE A 53 1.27 5.66 -7.22
N LEU A 54 0.42 4.86 -7.86
CA LEU A 54 -0.89 4.48 -7.33
C LEU A 54 -0.90 2.98 -7.09
N ILE A 55 -1.25 2.57 -5.88
CA ILE A 55 -1.38 1.16 -5.53
C ILE A 55 -2.84 0.87 -5.24
N LEU A 56 -3.34 -0.23 -5.80
CA LEU A 56 -4.69 -0.70 -5.55
C LEU A 56 -4.61 -2.10 -4.97
N GLN A 57 -5.23 -2.31 -3.82
CA GLN A 57 -5.14 -3.57 -3.09
C GLN A 57 -6.49 -3.96 -2.53
N ASP A 58 -6.67 -5.26 -2.28
CA ASP A 58 -7.85 -5.77 -1.61
C ASP A 58 -7.57 -5.89 -0.12
N VAL A 59 -8.57 -5.62 0.71
CA VAL A 59 -8.43 -5.67 2.17
C VAL A 59 -9.53 -6.53 2.75
N ALA A 60 -9.15 -7.58 3.45
CA ALA A 60 -10.11 -8.48 4.09
C ALA A 60 -10.58 -7.94 5.44
N ASP A 61 -9.73 -7.18 6.14
CA ASP A 61 -10.04 -6.67 7.48
C ASP A 61 -9.48 -5.25 7.60
N VAL A 62 -10.36 -4.28 7.50
CA VAL A 62 -9.97 -2.86 7.51
C VAL A 62 -9.29 -2.47 8.82
N ALA A 63 -9.80 -2.96 9.96
CA ALA A 63 -9.21 -2.61 11.25
C ALA A 63 -7.76 -3.10 11.35
N LYS A 64 -7.53 -4.33 10.91
CA LYS A 64 -6.20 -4.92 10.92
C LYS A 64 -5.26 -4.19 9.97
N ALA A 65 -5.75 -3.85 8.79
CA ALA A 65 -4.97 -3.11 7.82
C ALA A 65 -4.61 -1.71 8.34
N ARG A 66 -5.55 -1.02 8.99
CA ARG A 66 -5.27 0.30 9.57
C ARG A 66 -4.20 0.24 10.64
N THR A 67 -4.26 -0.79 11.49
CA THR A 67 -3.24 -0.98 12.51
C THR A 67 -1.87 -1.15 11.89
N TRP A 68 -1.78 -1.97 10.86
CA TRP A 68 -0.51 -2.21 10.17
C TRP A 68 -0.01 -0.95 9.47
N LEU A 69 -0.90 -0.23 8.78
CA LEU A 69 -0.53 0.99 8.05
C LEU A 69 -0.05 2.10 8.98
N GLY A 70 -0.55 2.13 10.21
CA GLY A 70 -0.13 3.11 11.20
C GLY A 70 1.07 2.69 12.02
N GLY A 71 1.64 1.52 11.73
CA GLY A 71 2.75 0.99 12.53
C GLY A 71 4.06 1.66 12.22
N GLU A 72 4.93 1.70 13.23
CA GLU A 72 6.24 2.32 13.09
C GLU A 72 7.14 1.56 12.12
N ASP A 73 7.01 0.25 12.09
CA ASP A 73 7.82 -0.58 11.20
C ASP A 73 7.56 -0.26 9.73
N LEU A 74 6.29 -0.11 9.37
CA LEU A 74 5.95 0.24 8.00
C LEU A 74 6.40 1.66 7.66
N LYS A 75 6.23 2.57 8.61
CA LYS A 75 6.66 3.95 8.42
C LYS A 75 8.15 4.04 8.16
N ALA A 76 8.94 3.32 8.94
CA ALA A 76 10.38 3.26 8.74
C ALA A 76 10.74 2.63 7.40
N ALA A 77 10.02 1.56 7.02
CA ALA A 77 10.25 0.89 5.74
C ALA A 77 9.94 1.80 4.56
N MET A 78 8.87 2.58 4.64
CA MET A 78 8.52 3.52 3.56
C MET A 78 9.58 4.61 3.41
N THR A 79 10.07 5.13 4.52
CA THR A 79 11.14 6.13 4.50
C THR A 79 12.39 5.54 3.86
N LYS A 80 12.76 4.33 4.25
CA LYS A 80 13.93 3.65 3.69
C LYS A 80 13.75 3.36 2.20
N ALA A 81 12.54 3.07 1.78
CA ALA A 81 12.26 2.78 0.38
C ALA A 81 12.17 4.06 -0.48
N GLY A 82 12.29 5.23 0.13
CA GLY A 82 12.33 6.48 -0.61
C GLY A 82 10.98 7.12 -0.88
N VAL A 83 9.98 6.82 -0.07
CA VAL A 83 8.68 7.50 -0.20
C VAL A 83 8.83 8.96 0.21
N ILE A 84 8.31 9.86 -0.63
CA ILE A 84 8.41 11.30 -0.42
C ILE A 84 7.07 11.80 0.10
N GLY A 85 7.11 12.55 1.19
CA GLY A 85 5.91 13.13 1.76
C GLY A 85 5.02 12.08 2.41
N SER A 86 3.77 12.43 2.65
CA SER A 86 2.81 11.53 3.27
C SER A 86 1.98 10.83 2.23
N PRO A 87 1.86 9.50 2.29
CA PRO A 87 1.00 8.79 1.37
C PRO A 87 -0.47 9.19 1.56
N ASN A 88 -1.21 9.22 0.45
CA ASN A 88 -2.65 9.42 0.51
C ASN A 88 -3.29 8.05 0.52
N VAL A 89 -3.87 7.68 1.66
CA VAL A 89 -4.41 6.35 1.89
C VAL A 89 -5.93 6.44 1.97
N ARG A 90 -6.64 5.61 1.18
CA ARG A 90 -8.09 5.58 1.20
C ARG A 90 -8.61 4.15 1.21
N PHE A 91 -9.60 3.92 2.05
CA PHE A 91 -10.36 2.67 2.01
C PHE A 91 -11.69 2.95 1.30
N ALA A 92 -12.07 2.08 0.39
CA ALA A 92 -13.31 2.23 -0.38
C ALA A 92 -13.98 0.88 -0.57
N SER A 93 -15.28 0.91 -0.55
CA SER A 93 -16.07 -0.31 -0.79
C SER A 93 -16.37 -0.49 -2.27
#